data_ab6046df8ed7dd55c2d60bd9e2e65aa9
#
_entry.id   ab6046df8ed7dd55c2d60bd9e2e65aa9
#
_cell.length_a   1.000
_cell.length_b   1.000
_cell.length_c   1.000
_cell.angle_alpha   90.00
_cell.angle_beta   90.00
_cell.angle_gamma   90.00
#
_symmetry.space_group_name_H-M   'P 1'
#
loop_
_entity.id
_entity.type
_entity.pdbx_description
1 polymer ?
#
loop_
_entity_poly.entity_id
_entity_poly.type
_entity_poly.pdbx_seq_one_letter_code
_entity_poly.pdbx_strand_id
1 'polypeptide(L)' 'MADLTGDHDVKAICPRCKGNGYIIVQGKPYDCAQCDNQMFVWLPANQCRINIEGGIEPKWMKSGEAI' A
#
# COMPACT_ATOMS: atom_id res chain seq x y z
N MET A 1 -4.58 -2.23 15.10
CA MET A 1 -4.84 -2.53 13.68
C MET A 1 -6.06 -3.44 13.57
N ALA A 2 -6.87 -3.22 12.56
CA ALA A 2 -8.10 -3.98 12.37
C ALA A 2 -8.12 -4.58 10.96
N ASP A 3 -8.47 -5.85 10.87
CA ASP A 3 -8.64 -6.51 9.56
C ASP A 3 -9.96 -6.08 8.96
N LEU A 4 -9.94 -5.86 7.64
CA LEU A 4 -11.14 -5.60 6.88
C LEU A 4 -11.75 -6.90 6.40
N THR A 5 -13.05 -6.90 6.20
CA THR A 5 -13.79 -8.05 5.70
C THR A 5 -14.60 -7.65 4.46
N GLY A 6 -14.99 -8.66 3.69
CA GLY A 6 -15.80 -8.43 2.49
C GLY A 6 -15.02 -8.67 1.22
N ASP A 7 -15.74 -8.77 0.11
CA ASP A 7 -15.16 -9.05 -1.21
C ASP A 7 -15.17 -7.84 -2.14
N HIS A 8 -15.60 -6.69 -1.64
CA HIS A 8 -15.54 -5.44 -2.41
C HIS A 8 -14.13 -4.87 -2.41
N ASP A 9 -13.78 -4.11 -3.44
CA ASP A 9 -12.49 -3.48 -3.54
C ASP A 9 -12.41 -2.23 -2.68
N VAL A 10 -11.26 -2.01 -2.05
CA VAL A 10 -10.97 -0.81 -1.29
C VAL A 10 -9.69 -0.17 -1.79
N LYS A 11 -9.58 1.14 -1.58
CA LYS A 11 -8.40 1.90 -1.98
C LYS A 11 -7.34 1.73 -0.90
N ALA A 12 -6.33 0.92 -1.20
CA ALA A 12 -5.26 0.57 -0.26
C ALA A 12 -3.96 1.26 -0.63
N ILE A 13 -3.10 1.50 0.36
CA ILE A 13 -1.77 2.05 0.14
C ILE A 13 -0.99 1.08 -0.74
N CYS A 14 -0.33 1.62 -1.78
CA CYS A 14 0.50 0.79 -2.66
C CYS A 14 1.62 0.14 -1.84
N PRO A 15 1.72 -1.19 -1.82
CA PRO A 15 2.71 -1.87 -0.98
C PRO A 15 4.14 -1.70 -1.48
N ARG A 16 4.34 -1.40 -2.77
CA ARG A 16 5.68 -1.23 -3.32
C ARG A 16 6.29 0.11 -2.93
N CYS A 17 5.55 1.20 -3.08
CA CYS A 17 6.04 2.54 -2.77
C CYS A 17 5.57 3.05 -1.41
N LYS A 18 4.73 2.27 -0.71
CA LYS A 18 4.20 2.61 0.60
C LYS A 18 3.51 3.97 0.64
N GLY A 19 2.80 4.30 -0.44
CA GLY A 19 2.05 5.54 -0.54
C GLY A 19 2.86 6.74 -1.01
N ASN A 20 4.14 6.55 -1.37
CA ASN A 20 4.98 7.67 -1.81
C ASN A 20 4.81 8.02 -3.29
N GLY A 21 4.36 7.08 -4.11
CA GLY A 21 4.24 7.26 -5.55
C GLY A 21 5.53 6.99 -6.30
N TYR A 22 6.63 6.75 -5.60
CA TYR A 22 7.93 6.44 -6.20
C TYR A 22 8.70 5.51 -5.29
N ILE A 23 9.73 4.88 -5.83
CA ILE A 23 10.64 4.02 -5.07
C ILE A 23 12.07 4.53 -5.23
N ILE A 24 12.91 4.25 -4.24
CA ILE A 24 14.33 4.62 -4.28
C ILE A 24 15.13 3.36 -4.56
N VAL A 25 15.92 3.37 -5.63
CA VAL A 25 16.80 2.27 -6.00
C VAL A 25 18.20 2.85 -6.16
N GLN A 26 19.12 2.39 -5.34
CA GLN A 26 20.52 2.84 -5.36
C GLN A 26 20.64 4.36 -5.24
N GLY A 27 19.78 4.96 -4.40
CA GLY A 27 19.80 6.39 -4.15
C GLY A 27 19.10 7.24 -5.19
N LYS A 28 18.46 6.61 -6.19
CA LYS A 28 17.76 7.34 -7.25
C LYS A 28 16.26 7.08 -7.19
N PRO A 29 15.43 8.10 -7.38
CA PRO A 29 13.97 7.89 -7.41
C PRO A 29 13.52 7.35 -8.75
N TYR A 30 12.60 6.39 -8.71
CA TYR A 30 11.96 5.82 -9.88
C TYR A 30 10.46 5.81 -9.67
N ASP A 31 9.70 6.02 -10.72
CA ASP A 31 8.25 5.96 -10.64
C ASP A 31 7.81 4.56 -10.23
N CYS A 32 6.78 4.50 -9.37
CA CYS A 32 6.22 3.22 -8.96
C CYS A 32 5.30 2.70 -10.07
N ALA A 33 5.74 1.64 -10.74
CA ALA A 33 4.97 1.08 -11.84
C ALA A 33 3.71 0.33 -11.37
N GLN A 34 3.69 -0.13 -10.13
CA GLN A 34 2.56 -0.90 -9.63
C GLN A 34 1.32 -0.05 -9.43
N CYS A 35 1.47 1.21 -9.07
CA CYS A 35 0.35 2.12 -8.83
C CYS A 35 0.30 3.29 -9.81
N ASP A 36 1.16 3.33 -10.81
CA ASP A 36 1.25 4.44 -11.80
C ASP A 36 1.35 5.80 -11.13
N ASN A 37 2.16 5.90 -10.06
CA ASN A 37 2.35 7.13 -9.30
C ASN A 37 1.11 7.63 -8.58
N GLN A 38 0.09 6.78 -8.44
CA GLN A 38 -1.15 7.20 -7.77
C GLN A 38 -1.15 6.95 -6.26
N MET A 39 -0.11 6.31 -5.77
CA MET A 39 0.10 6.04 -4.33
C MET A 39 -0.83 4.97 -3.76
N PHE A 40 -1.88 4.57 -4.46
CA PHE A 40 -2.87 3.62 -3.99
C PHE A 40 -3.15 2.56 -5.04
N VAL A 41 -3.60 1.40 -4.57
CA VAL A 41 -4.06 0.31 -5.42
C VAL A 41 -5.42 -0.17 -4.91
N TRP A 42 -6.22 -0.79 -5.80
CA TRP A 42 -7.52 -1.35 -5.44
C TRP A 42 -7.35 -2.83 -5.15
N LEU A 43 -7.73 -3.24 -3.95
CA LEU A 43 -7.59 -4.62 -3.49
C LEU A 43 -8.87 -5.04 -2.76
N PRO A 44 -9.18 -6.36 -2.74
CA PRO A 44 -10.33 -6.84 -1.97
C PRO A 44 -10.17 -6.50 -0.48
N ALA A 45 -11.24 -6.06 0.13
CA ALA A 45 -11.21 -5.65 1.54
C ALA A 45 -10.67 -6.77 2.45
N ASN A 46 -11.03 -8.02 2.16
CA ASN A 46 -10.60 -9.15 2.97
C ASN A 46 -9.08 -9.41 2.91
N GLN A 47 -8.36 -8.75 2.00
CA GLN A 47 -6.90 -8.81 1.91
C GLN A 47 -6.24 -7.58 2.51
N CYS A 48 -6.99 -6.70 3.13
CA CYS A 48 -6.50 -5.43 3.65
C CYS A 48 -6.80 -5.31 5.14
N ARG A 49 -6.14 -4.34 5.76
CA ARG A 49 -6.36 -4.00 7.17
C ARG A 49 -6.20 -2.50 7.34
N ILE A 50 -6.73 -1.97 8.44
CA ILE A 50 -6.53 -0.58 8.83
C ILE A 50 -5.32 -0.54 9.75
N ASN A 51 -4.30 0.26 9.37
CA ASN A 51 -3.11 0.39 10.19
C ASN A 51 -3.33 1.38 11.35
N ILE A 52 -2.30 1.55 12.18
CA ILE A 52 -2.42 2.42 13.36
C ILE A 52 -2.61 3.89 13.02
N GLU A 53 -2.29 4.29 11.81
CA GLU A 53 -2.49 5.66 11.33
C GLU A 53 -3.87 5.86 10.71
N GLY A 54 -4.68 4.82 10.63
CA GLY A 54 -6.01 4.89 10.05
C GLY A 54 -6.06 4.65 8.55
N GLY A 55 -4.92 4.38 7.90
CA GLY A 55 -4.88 4.07 6.48
C GLY A 55 -5.15 2.61 6.19
N ILE A 56 -5.66 2.33 5.00
CA ILE A 56 -5.90 0.95 4.54
C ILE A 56 -4.64 0.45 3.86
N GLU A 57 -4.15 -0.71 4.29
CA GLU A 57 -2.96 -1.33 3.71
C GLU A 57 -3.18 -2.82 3.46
N PRO A 58 -2.45 -3.43 2.51
CA PRO A 58 -2.51 -4.89 2.34
C PRO A 58 -2.02 -5.60 3.60
N LYS A 59 -2.63 -6.73 3.93
CA LYS A 59 -2.24 -7.52 5.10
C LYS A 59 -0.80 -8.03 5.01
N TRP A 60 -0.31 -8.26 3.79
CA TRP A 60 1.07 -8.77 3.58
C TRP A 60 2.13 -7.67 3.61
N MET A 61 1.73 -6.39 3.68
CA MET A 61 2.69 -5.29 3.75
C MET A 61 3.32 -5.24 5.13
N LYS A 62 4.64 -5.13 5.17
CA LYS A 62 5.37 -5.04 6.43
C LYS A 62 5.42 -3.58 6.87
N SER A 63 4.87 -3.30 8.04
CA SER A 63 4.89 -1.96 8.61
C SER A 63 6.30 -1.55 8.98
N GLY A 64 6.65 -0.29 8.69
CA GLY A 64 7.94 0.26 9.07
C GLY A 64 9.12 -0.19 8.23
N GLU A 65 8.91 -1.02 7.23
CA GLU A 65 9.99 -1.43 6.33
C GLU A 65 10.34 -0.29 5.38
N ALA A 66 11.62 0.02 5.27
CA ALA A 66 12.09 1.05 4.36
C ALA A 66 12.05 0.54 2.91
N ILE A 67 11.80 1.46 2.02
CA ILE A 67 11.82 1.19 0.59
C ILE A 67 13.26 1.17 0.09
#